data_5eb2229fd39705d75db3170f7ff205ff
#
_entry.id   5eb2229fd39705d75db3170f7ff205ff
#
_cell.length_a   1.000
_cell.length_b   1.000
_cell.length_c   1.000
_cell.angle_alpha   90.00
_cell.angle_beta   90.00
_cell.angle_gamma   90.00
#
_symmetry.space_group_name_H-M   'P 1'
#
loop_
_entity.id
_entity.type
_entity.pdbx_description
1 polymer ?
#
loop_
_entity_poly.entity_id
_entity_poly.type
_entity_poly.pdbx_seq_one_letter_code
_entity_poly.pdbx_strand_id
1 'polypeptide(L)'
;SAVGATPVFVDVRLDTYNLDENQIEAKITSKTKAIMPVHIFGQPCEMDKINDIAAKHNLYVIEDACQAVSAEYQGKKAGALADIACFSFFPTKNLSCAGDGGMITTDNDRLADICRALRTHGSGEAGQKAYNLLNNIDESTTDNPDGDNTVYNPLKYYNYLIGHNSRLDELQAAILRIKLK
;
A
#
# COMPACT_ATOMS: atom_id res chain seq x y z
N SER A 1 3.25 -8.55 -11.17
CA SER A 1 3.97 -9.81 -11.47
C SER A 1 4.55 -10.44 -10.20
N ALA A 2 5.12 -9.68 -9.24
CA ALA A 2 5.74 -10.24 -8.02
C ALA A 2 4.75 -11.07 -7.17
N VAL A 3 3.46 -10.72 -7.19
CA VAL A 3 2.39 -11.44 -6.50
C VAL A 3 1.57 -12.35 -7.42
N GLY A 4 2.07 -12.66 -8.61
CA GLY A 4 1.36 -13.49 -9.61
C GLY A 4 0.25 -12.76 -10.36
N ALA A 5 0.01 -11.48 -10.11
CA ALA A 5 -0.96 -10.69 -10.86
C ALA A 5 -0.46 -10.37 -12.28
N THR A 6 -1.34 -10.42 -13.24
CA THR A 6 -1.07 -10.03 -14.64
C THR A 6 -1.47 -8.56 -14.83
N PRO A 7 -0.54 -7.65 -15.16
CA PRO A 7 -0.89 -6.27 -15.47
C PRO A 7 -1.61 -6.20 -16.82
N VAL A 8 -2.68 -5.40 -16.87
CA VAL A 8 -3.41 -5.04 -18.09
C VAL A 8 -3.31 -3.53 -18.24
N PHE A 9 -2.67 -3.07 -19.28
CA PHE A 9 -2.43 -1.65 -19.47
C PHE A 9 -3.63 -0.93 -20.09
N VAL A 10 -3.88 0.25 -19.58
CA VAL A 10 -4.78 1.27 -20.14
C VAL A 10 -3.89 2.37 -20.70
N ASP A 11 -4.23 2.93 -21.85
CA ASP A 11 -3.46 3.99 -22.45
C ASP A 11 -3.57 5.29 -21.64
N VAL A 12 -2.72 6.27 -21.94
CA VAL A 12 -2.68 7.54 -21.24
C VAL A 12 -3.40 8.63 -22.04
N ARG A 13 -3.89 9.62 -21.34
CA ARG A 13 -4.38 10.86 -21.93
C ARG A 13 -3.20 11.69 -22.45
N LEU A 14 -3.32 12.26 -23.62
CA LEU A 14 -2.25 13.07 -24.22
C LEU A 14 -2.04 14.44 -23.55
N ASP A 15 -3.05 14.93 -22.82
CA ASP A 15 -3.01 16.23 -22.15
C ASP A 15 -2.39 16.17 -20.74
N THR A 16 -2.51 15.00 -20.06
CA THR A 16 -2.03 14.84 -18.67
C THR A 16 -0.96 13.78 -18.52
N TYR A 17 -0.82 12.89 -19.48
CA TYR A 17 -0.02 11.66 -19.42
C TYR A 17 -0.43 10.69 -18.31
N ASN A 18 -1.51 10.97 -17.62
CA ASN A 18 -2.13 10.04 -16.66
C ASN A 18 -3.01 9.02 -17.39
N LEU A 19 -3.30 7.92 -16.71
CA LEU A 19 -4.19 6.87 -17.18
C LEU A 19 -5.53 7.46 -17.69
N ASP A 20 -5.97 7.06 -18.89
CA ASP A 20 -7.25 7.48 -19.46
C ASP A 20 -8.41 6.73 -18.80
N GLU A 21 -9.09 7.39 -17.89
CA GLU A 21 -10.20 6.83 -17.12
C GLU A 21 -11.35 6.32 -17.99
N ASN A 22 -11.53 6.86 -19.21
CA ASN A 22 -12.59 6.45 -20.12
C ASN A 22 -12.34 5.08 -20.76
N GLN A 23 -11.11 4.58 -20.69
CA GLN A 23 -10.74 3.28 -21.26
C GLN A 23 -10.67 2.15 -20.21
N ILE A 24 -10.83 2.45 -18.92
CA ILE A 24 -10.69 1.47 -17.83
C ILE A 24 -11.74 0.37 -17.96
N GLU A 25 -13.02 0.72 -18.07
CA GLU A 25 -14.11 -0.27 -18.07
C GLU A 25 -13.98 -1.31 -19.17
N ALA A 26 -13.50 -0.91 -20.35
CA ALA A 26 -13.28 -1.84 -21.47
C ALA A 26 -12.21 -2.91 -21.20
N LYS A 27 -11.37 -2.71 -20.18
CA LYS A 27 -10.31 -3.64 -19.77
C LYS A 27 -10.69 -4.51 -18.57
N ILE A 28 -11.81 -4.21 -17.90
CA ILE A 28 -12.26 -4.97 -16.73
C ILE A 28 -12.79 -6.33 -17.16
N THR A 29 -12.39 -7.36 -16.43
CA THR A 29 -12.88 -8.74 -16.57
C THR A 29 -13.22 -9.32 -15.19
N SER A 30 -13.82 -10.51 -15.14
CA SER A 30 -14.06 -11.23 -13.90
C SER A 30 -12.79 -11.56 -13.09
N LYS A 31 -11.62 -11.46 -13.72
CA LYS A 31 -10.31 -11.69 -13.09
C LYS A 31 -9.70 -10.39 -12.52
N THR A 32 -10.20 -9.22 -12.89
CA THR A 32 -9.69 -7.94 -12.41
C THR A 32 -9.91 -7.84 -10.90
N LYS A 33 -8.91 -7.37 -10.16
CA LYS A 33 -8.94 -7.23 -8.69
C LYS A 33 -8.71 -5.80 -8.24
N ALA A 34 -7.91 -5.03 -8.98
CA ALA A 34 -7.58 -3.67 -8.61
C ALA A 34 -7.31 -2.81 -9.84
N ILE A 35 -7.48 -1.51 -9.67
CA ILE A 35 -7.02 -0.46 -10.59
C ILE A 35 -5.83 0.22 -9.91
N MET A 36 -4.75 0.47 -10.67
CA MET A 36 -3.56 1.14 -10.14
C MET A 36 -3.28 2.40 -10.97
N PRO A 37 -3.86 3.55 -10.60
CA PRO A 37 -3.53 4.84 -11.20
C PRO A 37 -2.15 5.29 -10.73
N VAL A 38 -1.38 5.86 -11.65
CA VAL A 38 -0.08 6.47 -11.36
C VAL A 38 -0.23 7.99 -11.48
N HIS A 39 0.06 8.72 -10.41
CA HIS A 39 0.04 10.19 -10.38
C HIS A 39 1.34 10.73 -10.98
N ILE A 40 1.41 10.63 -12.33
CA ILE A 40 2.64 10.94 -13.05
C ILE A 40 3.01 12.42 -12.92
N PHE A 41 4.29 12.69 -12.75
CA PHE A 41 4.85 14.04 -12.57
C PHE A 41 4.26 14.84 -11.40
N GLY A 42 3.57 14.19 -10.47
CA GLY A 42 2.93 14.84 -9.33
C GLY A 42 1.52 15.34 -9.61
N GLN A 43 0.95 15.05 -10.78
CA GLN A 43 -0.43 15.37 -11.12
C GLN A 43 -1.33 14.18 -10.79
N PRO A 44 -2.31 14.29 -9.86
CA PRO A 44 -3.26 13.21 -9.61
C PRO A 44 -4.09 12.86 -10.84
N CYS A 45 -4.42 11.58 -10.99
CA CYS A 45 -5.40 11.11 -11.96
C CYS A 45 -6.80 11.61 -11.62
N GLU A 46 -7.76 11.43 -12.54
CA GLU A 46 -9.19 11.72 -12.35
C GLU A 46 -9.80 10.71 -11.35
N MET A 47 -9.46 10.90 -10.05
CA MET A 47 -9.72 9.90 -9.01
C MET A 47 -11.19 9.67 -8.75
N ASP A 48 -12.07 10.68 -8.88
CA ASP A 48 -13.51 10.50 -8.71
C ASP A 48 -14.05 9.46 -9.71
N LYS A 49 -13.71 9.61 -10.99
CA LYS A 49 -14.14 8.65 -12.02
C LYS A 49 -13.55 7.26 -11.81
N ILE A 50 -12.27 7.19 -11.42
CA ILE A 50 -11.60 5.91 -11.17
C ILE A 50 -12.26 5.19 -9.98
N ASN A 51 -12.55 5.91 -8.89
CA ASN A 51 -13.21 5.35 -7.72
C ASN A 51 -14.65 4.92 -8.02
N ASP A 52 -15.39 5.69 -8.83
CA ASP A 52 -16.75 5.31 -9.27
C ASP A 52 -16.73 4.01 -10.08
N ILE A 53 -15.78 3.88 -11.02
CA ILE A 53 -15.60 2.64 -11.79
C ILE A 53 -15.23 1.48 -10.86
N ALA A 54 -14.31 1.68 -9.95
CA ALA A 54 -13.88 0.66 -8.99
C ALA A 54 -15.05 0.20 -8.11
N ALA A 55 -15.83 1.13 -7.56
CA ALA A 55 -17.01 0.83 -6.76
C ALA A 55 -18.06 0.04 -7.57
N LYS A 56 -18.36 0.44 -8.81
CA LYS A 56 -19.29 -0.25 -9.72
C LYS A 56 -18.91 -1.70 -9.96
N HIS A 57 -17.61 -1.99 -10.04
CA HIS A 57 -17.09 -3.32 -10.36
C HIS A 57 -16.53 -4.07 -9.14
N ASN A 58 -16.69 -3.53 -7.93
CA ASN A 58 -16.18 -4.08 -6.67
C ASN A 58 -14.66 -4.38 -6.74
N LEU A 59 -13.90 -3.38 -7.19
CA LEU A 59 -12.44 -3.42 -7.32
C LEU A 59 -11.78 -2.53 -6.28
N TYR A 60 -10.56 -2.88 -5.89
CA TYR A 60 -9.71 -2.00 -5.10
C TYR A 60 -9.02 -0.96 -5.98
N VAL A 61 -8.69 0.19 -5.38
CA VAL A 61 -7.84 1.21 -6.02
C VAL A 61 -6.56 1.37 -5.22
N ILE A 62 -5.42 1.27 -5.92
CA ILE A 62 -4.08 1.40 -5.33
C ILE A 62 -3.40 2.61 -5.96
N GLU A 63 -3.26 3.72 -5.23
CA GLU A 63 -2.55 4.88 -5.74
C GLU A 63 -1.04 4.61 -5.85
N ASP A 64 -0.46 4.79 -7.01
CA ASP A 64 0.97 5.01 -7.15
C ASP A 64 1.25 6.52 -7.04
N ALA A 65 1.52 6.98 -5.82
CA ALA A 65 1.83 8.37 -5.51
C ALA A 65 3.34 8.63 -5.41
N CYS A 66 4.17 7.77 -6.02
CA CYS A 66 5.64 7.84 -5.94
C CYS A 66 6.25 9.12 -6.49
N GLN A 67 5.50 9.93 -7.23
CA GLN A 67 5.91 11.26 -7.73
C GLN A 67 5.02 12.39 -7.21
N ALA A 68 4.08 12.12 -6.30
CA ALA A 68 2.98 13.01 -5.96
C ALA A 68 2.94 13.39 -4.47
N VAL A 69 4.10 13.43 -3.80
CA VAL A 69 4.17 13.92 -2.41
C VAL A 69 3.65 15.35 -2.37
N SER A 70 2.73 15.62 -1.46
CA SER A 70 2.02 16.90 -1.27
C SER A 70 1.06 17.32 -2.39
N ALA A 71 0.91 16.55 -3.46
CA ALA A 71 -0.10 16.82 -4.48
C ALA A 71 -1.52 16.74 -3.89
N GLU A 72 -2.44 17.48 -4.50
CA GLU A 72 -3.85 17.52 -4.09
C GLU A 72 -4.78 17.31 -5.28
N TYR A 73 -5.86 16.61 -5.03
CA TYR A 73 -6.99 16.43 -5.93
C TYR A 73 -8.26 16.84 -5.19
N GLN A 74 -8.94 17.90 -5.64
CA GLN A 74 -10.18 18.41 -5.05
C GLN A 74 -10.08 18.64 -3.53
N GLY A 75 -8.94 19.17 -3.05
CA GLY A 75 -8.71 19.49 -1.64
C GLY A 75 -8.30 18.29 -0.75
N LYS A 76 -8.14 17.10 -1.34
CA LYS A 76 -7.60 15.92 -0.65
C LYS A 76 -6.17 15.63 -1.12
N LYS A 77 -5.33 15.22 -0.20
CA LYS A 77 -3.94 14.87 -0.53
C LYS A 77 -3.87 13.55 -1.29
N ALA A 78 -2.97 13.48 -2.29
CA ALA A 78 -2.54 12.21 -2.85
C ALA A 78 -2.03 11.31 -1.71
N GLY A 79 -2.36 10.02 -1.77
CA GLY A 79 -2.14 9.09 -0.68
C GLY A 79 -3.34 8.88 0.24
N ALA A 80 -4.41 9.65 0.04
CA ALA A 80 -5.69 9.52 0.75
C ALA A 80 -6.88 9.55 -0.23
N LEU A 81 -6.65 9.27 -1.51
CA LEU A 81 -7.65 9.36 -2.57
C LEU A 81 -8.30 8.01 -2.89
N ALA A 82 -7.75 6.90 -2.36
CA ALA A 82 -8.19 5.55 -2.65
C ALA A 82 -8.03 4.60 -1.43
N ASP A 83 -8.19 3.28 -1.64
CA ASP A 83 -8.10 2.29 -0.54
C ASP A 83 -6.71 2.26 0.11
N ILE A 84 -5.67 2.41 -0.70
CA ILE A 84 -4.27 2.32 -0.28
C ILE A 84 -3.38 3.09 -1.27
N ALA A 85 -2.31 3.67 -0.79
CA ALA A 85 -1.35 4.36 -1.63
C ALA A 85 0.10 4.01 -1.30
N CYS A 86 0.97 4.15 -2.30
CA CYS A 86 2.40 3.93 -2.20
C CYS A 86 3.17 5.21 -2.54
N PHE A 87 4.15 5.54 -1.71
CA PHE A 87 5.12 6.62 -1.93
C PHE A 87 6.53 6.06 -2.07
N SER A 88 7.34 6.72 -2.86
CA SER A 88 8.77 6.44 -2.97
C SER A 88 9.59 7.57 -2.36
N PHE A 89 10.60 7.22 -1.58
CA PHE A 89 11.61 8.14 -1.05
C PHE A 89 12.98 7.91 -1.67
N PHE A 90 13.01 7.26 -2.84
CA PHE A 90 14.24 7.08 -3.61
C PHE A 90 14.94 8.43 -3.86
N PRO A 91 16.28 8.50 -3.94
CA PRO A 91 17.04 9.76 -3.96
C PRO A 91 16.64 10.79 -5.01
N THR A 92 16.02 10.37 -6.12
CA THR A 92 15.55 11.27 -7.19
C THR A 92 14.14 11.82 -6.97
N LYS A 93 13.45 11.41 -5.88
CA LYS A 93 12.09 11.86 -5.59
C LYS A 93 12.07 13.22 -4.89
N ASN A 94 10.95 13.94 -4.98
CA ASN A 94 10.76 15.26 -4.38
C ASN A 94 11.02 15.25 -2.86
N LEU A 95 10.45 14.27 -2.15
CA LEU A 95 10.82 13.93 -0.78
C LEU A 95 11.65 12.65 -0.83
N SER A 96 12.94 12.77 -0.56
CA SER A 96 13.89 11.68 -0.76
C SER A 96 14.79 11.45 0.44
N CYS A 97 15.14 10.22 0.69
CA CYS A 97 16.23 9.81 1.57
C CYS A 97 17.54 9.59 0.77
N ALA A 98 18.60 9.10 1.42
CA ALA A 98 19.89 8.91 0.80
C ALA A 98 20.09 7.48 0.24
N GLY A 99 19.04 6.70 0.15
CA GLY A 99 18.99 5.33 -0.35
C GLY A 99 17.56 4.93 -0.63
N ASP A 100 17.28 3.61 -0.61
CA ASP A 100 15.92 3.13 -0.80
C ASP A 100 15.02 3.49 0.39
N GLY A 101 13.78 3.86 0.09
CA GLY A 101 12.77 4.15 1.07
C GLY A 101 11.41 4.33 0.41
N GLY A 102 10.36 4.10 1.19
CA GLY A 102 8.99 4.27 0.75
C GLY A 102 8.03 4.24 1.92
N MET A 103 6.78 4.53 1.64
CA MET A 103 5.71 4.52 2.62
C MET A 103 4.42 4.02 1.96
N ILE A 104 3.61 3.34 2.74
CA ILE A 104 2.24 3.00 2.41
C ILE A 104 1.32 3.81 3.30
N THR A 105 0.24 4.37 2.74
CA THR A 105 -0.83 5.04 3.47
C THR A 105 -2.18 4.39 3.18
N THR A 106 -3.03 4.29 4.19
CA THR A 106 -4.40 3.80 4.09
C THR A 106 -5.19 4.22 5.33
N ASP A 107 -6.47 4.50 5.16
CA ASP A 107 -7.43 4.72 6.25
C ASP A 107 -8.10 3.41 6.71
N ASN A 108 -7.76 2.27 6.09
CA ASN A 108 -8.27 0.96 6.44
C ASN A 108 -7.32 0.26 7.42
N ASP A 109 -7.73 0.15 8.69
CA ASP A 109 -6.93 -0.48 9.74
C ASP A 109 -6.54 -1.94 9.41
N ARG A 110 -7.44 -2.69 8.77
CA ARG A 110 -7.16 -4.07 8.34
C ARG A 110 -6.01 -4.12 7.33
N LEU A 111 -6.03 -3.24 6.32
CA LEU A 111 -4.94 -3.14 5.33
C LEU A 111 -3.64 -2.68 6.00
N ALA A 112 -3.73 -1.72 6.93
CA ALA A 112 -2.57 -1.22 7.66
C ALA A 112 -1.88 -2.35 8.46
N ASP A 113 -2.64 -3.17 9.17
CA ASP A 113 -2.10 -4.28 9.97
C ASP A 113 -1.47 -5.37 9.08
N ILE A 114 -2.12 -5.70 7.97
CA ILE A 114 -1.56 -6.65 6.99
C ILE A 114 -0.24 -6.12 6.42
N CYS A 115 -0.18 -4.85 6.03
CA CYS A 115 1.03 -4.23 5.50
C CYS A 115 2.16 -4.19 6.55
N ARG A 116 1.84 -3.88 7.81
CA ARG A 116 2.83 -3.90 8.92
C ARG A 116 3.42 -5.29 9.13
N ALA A 117 2.60 -6.33 9.06
CA ALA A 117 3.06 -7.72 9.14
C ALA A 117 3.94 -8.11 7.96
N LEU A 118 3.48 -7.85 6.74
CA LEU A 118 4.20 -8.24 5.51
C LEU A 118 5.56 -7.55 5.38
N ARG A 119 5.71 -6.29 5.82
CA ARG A 119 7.00 -5.59 5.79
C ARG A 119 8.03 -6.15 6.77
N THR A 120 7.61 -7.00 7.72
CA THR A 120 8.44 -7.62 8.76
C THR A 120 8.36 -9.14 8.72
N HIS A 121 8.52 -9.72 7.53
CA HIS A 121 8.52 -11.16 7.27
C HIS A 121 7.19 -11.90 7.50
N GLY A 122 6.11 -11.22 7.88
CA GLY A 122 4.86 -11.87 8.28
C GLY A 122 4.98 -12.69 9.57
N SER A 123 5.87 -12.29 10.47
CA SER A 123 6.24 -13.04 11.67
C SER A 123 5.68 -12.43 12.96
N GLY A 124 5.73 -13.23 14.04
CA GLY A 124 5.35 -12.81 15.39
C GLY A 124 3.86 -12.45 15.51
N GLU A 125 3.52 -11.69 16.53
CA GLU A 125 2.14 -11.26 16.82
C GLU A 125 1.50 -10.50 15.63
N ALA A 126 2.25 -9.62 14.98
CA ALA A 126 1.74 -8.91 13.82
C ALA A 126 1.43 -9.87 12.66
N GLY A 127 2.28 -10.88 12.45
CA GLY A 127 2.05 -11.94 11.45
C GLY A 127 0.82 -12.77 11.77
N GLN A 128 0.65 -13.15 13.03
CA GLN A 128 -0.53 -13.90 13.49
C GLN A 128 -1.81 -13.10 13.30
N LYS A 129 -1.83 -11.85 13.74
CA LYS A 129 -2.97 -10.95 13.56
C LYS A 129 -3.35 -10.82 12.09
N ALA A 130 -2.38 -10.57 11.22
CA ALA A 130 -2.63 -10.45 9.79
C ALA A 130 -3.13 -11.77 9.17
N TYR A 131 -2.61 -12.91 9.60
CA TYR A 131 -3.10 -14.22 9.18
C TYR A 131 -4.57 -14.44 9.59
N ASN A 132 -4.92 -14.10 10.84
CA ASN A 132 -6.30 -14.20 11.34
C ASN A 132 -7.24 -13.30 10.54
N LEU A 133 -6.84 -12.05 10.27
CA LEU A 133 -7.60 -11.11 9.44
C LEU A 133 -7.84 -11.66 8.03
N LEU A 134 -6.83 -12.24 7.39
CA LEU A 134 -6.93 -12.78 6.03
C LEU A 134 -7.82 -14.02 5.95
N ASN A 135 -7.86 -14.82 7.01
CA ASN A 135 -8.63 -16.07 7.07
C ASN A 135 -9.98 -15.90 7.81
N ASN A 136 -10.35 -14.69 8.22
CA ASN A 136 -11.56 -14.38 9.00
C ASN A 136 -11.66 -15.22 10.29
N ILE A 137 -10.53 -15.42 10.97
CA ILE A 137 -10.45 -16.12 12.26
C ILE A 137 -10.69 -15.09 13.36
N ASP A 138 -11.63 -15.36 14.26
CA ASP A 138 -11.93 -14.52 15.42
C ASP A 138 -10.79 -14.63 16.45
N GLU A 139 -10.24 -13.50 16.88
CA GLU A 139 -9.17 -13.43 17.88
C GLU A 139 -9.60 -14.01 19.25
N SER A 140 -10.90 -14.03 19.53
CA SER A 140 -11.45 -14.63 20.76
C SER A 140 -11.25 -16.15 20.87
N THR A 141 -10.93 -16.82 19.76
CA THR A 141 -10.73 -18.27 19.68
C THR A 141 -9.27 -18.70 19.71
N THR A 142 -8.34 -17.76 19.66
CA THR A 142 -6.92 -18.07 19.75
C THR A 142 -6.49 -18.05 21.21
N ASP A 143 -6.38 -19.23 21.82
CA ASP A 143 -5.66 -19.40 23.08
C ASP A 143 -4.27 -18.81 22.91
N ASN A 144 -4.01 -17.74 23.64
CA ASN A 144 -2.66 -17.19 23.76
C ASN A 144 -1.94 -18.06 24.81
N PRO A 145 -1.15 -19.06 24.39
CA PRO A 145 -0.73 -20.09 25.33
C PRO A 145 0.23 -19.60 26.43
N ASP A 146 0.76 -18.38 26.32
CA ASP A 146 1.69 -17.89 27.33
C ASP A 146 1.57 -16.37 27.53
N GLY A 147 0.72 -15.98 28.48
CA GLY A 147 0.76 -14.66 29.11
C GLY A 147 1.97 -14.47 30.03
N ASP A 148 3.06 -15.15 29.78
CA ASP A 148 4.24 -15.07 30.63
C ASP A 148 5.30 -14.14 30.01
N ASN A 149 5.74 -13.17 30.80
CA ASN A 149 6.83 -12.24 30.54
C ASN A 149 8.21 -12.93 30.45
N THR A 150 8.31 -14.05 29.74
CA THR A 150 9.59 -14.70 29.54
C THR A 150 10.44 -13.89 28.55
N VAL A 151 11.72 -13.74 28.89
CA VAL A 151 12.75 -13.08 28.06
C VAL A 151 12.86 -13.70 26.65
N TYR A 152 12.32 -14.89 26.47
CA TYR A 152 12.29 -15.62 25.20
C TYR A 152 10.85 -15.89 24.77
N ASN A 153 10.40 -15.23 23.69
CA ASN A 153 9.14 -15.53 23.04
C ASN A 153 9.41 -16.34 21.76
N PRO A 154 9.13 -17.68 21.77
CA PRO A 154 9.38 -18.55 20.61
C PRO A 154 8.54 -18.14 19.40
N LEU A 155 7.36 -17.52 19.60
CA LEU A 155 6.47 -17.09 18.53
C LEU A 155 7.01 -15.89 17.77
N LYS A 156 7.96 -15.13 18.33
CA LYS A 156 8.60 -13.97 17.69
C LYS A 156 9.15 -14.28 16.30
N TYR A 157 9.66 -15.48 16.09
CA TYR A 157 10.28 -15.92 14.84
C TYR A 157 9.38 -16.88 14.02
N TYR A 158 8.17 -17.12 14.47
CA TYR A 158 7.23 -17.91 13.70
C TYR A 158 6.63 -17.07 12.58
N ASN A 159 6.71 -17.54 11.33
CA ASN A 159 6.18 -16.85 10.17
C ASN A 159 4.79 -17.40 9.82
N TYR A 160 3.78 -16.59 10.02
CA TYR A 160 2.40 -16.92 9.65
C TYR A 160 2.10 -16.61 8.18
N LEU A 161 2.83 -15.65 7.62
CA LEU A 161 2.73 -15.22 6.23
C LEU A 161 4.13 -15.13 5.63
N ILE A 162 4.20 -15.23 4.30
CA ILE A 162 5.44 -14.94 3.56
C ILE A 162 5.50 -13.43 3.32
N GLY A 163 6.35 -12.76 4.08
CA GLY A 163 6.57 -11.33 3.96
C GLY A 163 8.02 -11.00 3.57
N HIS A 164 8.33 -9.71 3.60
CA HIS A 164 9.63 -9.18 3.21
C HIS A 164 10.30 -8.44 4.38
N ASN A 165 11.58 -8.17 4.29
CA ASN A 165 12.22 -7.15 5.10
C ASN A 165 12.14 -5.81 4.37
N SER A 166 11.08 -5.05 4.65
CA SER A 166 10.82 -3.76 4.02
C SER A 166 10.65 -2.65 5.06
N ARG A 167 11.48 -2.70 6.11
CA ARG A 167 11.55 -1.65 7.12
C ARG A 167 12.33 -0.47 6.56
N LEU A 168 11.87 0.74 6.84
CA LEU A 168 12.65 1.95 6.58
C LEU A 168 13.76 2.04 7.64
N ASP A 169 15.01 2.19 7.20
CA ASP A 169 16.16 2.35 8.09
C ASP A 169 16.07 3.67 8.87
N GLU A 170 16.50 3.65 10.15
CA GLU A 170 16.49 4.84 11.01
C GLU A 170 17.31 6.00 10.43
N LEU A 171 18.41 5.70 9.72
CA LEU A 171 19.21 6.72 9.05
C LEU A 171 18.41 7.42 7.95
N GLN A 172 17.67 6.66 7.13
CA GLN A 172 16.81 7.21 6.09
C GLN A 172 15.65 8.01 6.69
N ALA A 173 15.04 7.48 7.75
CA ALA A 173 13.99 8.17 8.49
C ALA A 173 14.47 9.49 9.09
N ALA A 174 15.69 9.55 9.62
CA ALA A 174 16.28 10.78 10.17
C ALA A 174 16.46 11.86 9.08
N ILE A 175 16.91 11.48 7.88
CA ILE A 175 17.04 12.38 6.73
C ILE A 175 15.67 12.92 6.32
N LEU A 176 14.67 12.05 6.19
CA LEU A 176 13.31 12.45 5.83
C LEU A 176 12.70 13.43 6.85
N ARG A 177 12.92 13.21 8.15
CA ARG A 177 12.46 14.12 9.21
C ARG A 177 13.02 15.53 9.09
N ILE A 178 14.23 15.70 8.55
CA ILE A 178 14.81 17.03 8.30
C ILE A 178 14.13 17.69 7.11
N LYS A 179 13.87 16.94 6.04
CA LYS A 179 13.28 17.45 4.80
C LYS A 179 11.77 17.71 4.90
N LEU A 180 11.09 17.13 5.87
CA LEU A 180 9.66 17.36 6.15
C LEU A 180 9.37 18.63 6.95
N LYS A 181 10.38 19.39 7.37
CA LYS A 181 10.23 20.68 8.04
C LYS A 181 10.18 21.82 7.05
#